data_348a3f4d6966ba15a7126d7dccf5db00
#
_entry.id   348a3f4d6966ba15a7126d7dccf5db00
#
_cell.length_a   1.000
_cell.length_b   1.000
_cell.length_c   1.000
_cell.angle_alpha   90.00
_cell.angle_beta   90.00
_cell.angle_gamma   90.00
#
_symmetry.space_group_name_H-M   'P 1'
#
loop_
_entity.id
_entity.type
_entity.pdbx_description
1 polymer ?
#
loop_
_entity_poly.entity_id
_entity_poly.type
_entity_poly.pdbx_seq_one_letter_code
_entity_poly.pdbx_strand_id
1 'polypeptide(L)'
;MNHESVANHYYVSSINLAEEVAQRMRDGEFDWKEFGGTHPAWNGHTYYAAAINRLFDLEWSGDVAKKTVRAHEVPERPIDSYSYDKGVFADIRSAKQLNGWKVVDDWTPTVKGNT
;
A
#
# COMPACT_ATOMS: atom_id res chain seq x y z
N MET A 1 13.64 -2.73 -2.87
CA MET A 1 12.63 -3.53 -2.16
C MET A 1 11.27 -3.16 -2.73
N ASN A 2 10.41 -4.11 -3.02
CA ASN A 2 9.05 -3.90 -3.51
C ASN A 2 8.04 -4.61 -2.59
N HIS A 3 6.76 -4.38 -2.79
CA HIS A 3 5.69 -4.95 -1.95
C HIS A 3 5.71 -6.48 -1.97
N GLU A 4 5.98 -7.10 -3.12
CA GLU A 4 6.08 -8.56 -3.26
C GLU A 4 7.19 -9.16 -2.39
N SER A 5 8.36 -8.50 -2.35
CA SER A 5 9.46 -8.95 -1.50
C SER A 5 9.08 -8.91 -0.02
N VAL A 6 8.33 -7.89 0.40
CA VAL A 6 7.83 -7.77 1.77
C VAL A 6 6.81 -8.84 2.06
N ALA A 7 5.81 -9.01 1.19
CA ALA A 7 4.77 -10.01 1.36
C ALA A 7 5.35 -11.43 1.46
N ASN A 8 6.28 -11.76 0.58
CA ASN A 8 6.96 -13.05 0.59
C ASN A 8 7.77 -13.27 1.87
N HIS A 9 8.48 -12.24 2.35
CA HIS A 9 9.28 -12.36 3.57
C HIS A 9 8.41 -12.61 4.80
N TYR A 10 7.24 -11.96 4.86
CA TYR A 10 6.33 -12.07 6.01
C TYR A 10 5.21 -13.10 5.81
N TYR A 11 5.27 -13.91 4.74
CA TYR A 11 4.29 -14.96 4.43
C TYR A 11 2.85 -14.47 4.38
N VAL A 12 2.63 -13.28 3.83
CA VAL A 12 1.29 -12.71 3.64
C VAL A 12 0.89 -12.72 2.17
N SER A 13 -0.39 -12.94 1.92
CA SER A 13 -0.95 -12.88 0.57
C SER A 13 -0.80 -11.47 0.00
N SER A 14 -0.50 -11.38 -1.29
CA SER A 14 -0.37 -10.11 -1.99
C SER A 14 -0.97 -10.17 -3.39
N ILE A 15 -1.30 -9.02 -3.94
CA ILE A 15 -1.65 -8.84 -5.35
C ILE A 15 -0.76 -7.76 -5.96
N ASN A 16 -0.20 -8.08 -7.12
CA ASN A 16 0.53 -7.11 -7.93
C ASN A 16 -0.42 -6.39 -8.90
N LEU A 17 -1.14 -5.39 -8.39
CA LEU A 17 -2.10 -4.62 -9.19
C LEU A 17 -1.45 -3.95 -10.41
N ALA A 18 -0.21 -3.50 -10.28
CA ALA A 18 0.51 -2.86 -11.37
C ALA A 18 0.80 -3.85 -12.52
N GLU A 19 1.22 -5.06 -12.19
CA GLU A 19 1.47 -6.11 -13.19
C GLU A 19 0.17 -6.53 -13.88
N GLU A 20 -0.92 -6.69 -13.14
CA GLU A 20 -2.22 -7.03 -13.73
C GLU A 20 -2.70 -5.95 -14.70
N VAL A 21 -2.61 -4.68 -14.32
CA VAL A 21 -2.98 -3.57 -15.20
C VAL A 21 -2.08 -3.56 -16.45
N ALA A 22 -0.78 -3.72 -16.27
CA ALA A 22 0.15 -3.77 -17.39
C ALA A 22 -0.14 -4.95 -18.35
N GLN A 23 -0.50 -6.12 -17.81
CA GLN A 23 -0.87 -7.28 -18.63
C GLN A 23 -2.14 -7.01 -19.43
N ARG A 24 -3.18 -6.50 -18.80
CA ARG A 24 -4.46 -6.18 -19.48
C ARG A 24 -4.28 -5.14 -20.59
N MET A 25 -3.40 -4.15 -20.37
CA MET A 25 -3.04 -3.19 -21.42
C MET A 25 -2.30 -3.86 -22.58
N ARG A 26 -1.36 -4.78 -22.31
CA ARG A 26 -0.68 -5.56 -23.36
C ARG A 26 -1.66 -6.43 -24.17
N ASP A 27 -2.68 -6.94 -23.50
CA ASP A 27 -3.73 -7.76 -24.13
C ASP A 27 -4.77 -6.90 -24.87
N GLY A 28 -4.65 -5.58 -24.81
CA GLY A 28 -5.52 -4.63 -25.54
C GLY A 28 -6.91 -4.43 -24.92
N GLU A 29 -7.10 -4.79 -23.64
CA GLU A 29 -8.39 -4.62 -22.98
C GLU A 29 -8.74 -3.14 -22.77
N PHE A 30 -7.75 -2.31 -22.49
CA PHE A 30 -7.86 -0.86 -22.31
C PHE A 30 -6.51 -0.17 -22.46
N ASP A 31 -6.51 1.14 -22.66
CA ASP A 31 -5.29 1.95 -22.71
C ASP A 31 -5.06 2.75 -21.41
N TRP A 32 -3.90 3.40 -21.33
CA TRP A 32 -3.54 4.22 -20.17
C TRP A 32 -4.51 5.38 -19.92
N LYS A 33 -5.10 5.94 -20.95
CA LYS A 33 -6.07 7.04 -20.85
C LYS A 33 -7.40 6.54 -20.29
N GLU A 34 -7.86 5.38 -20.74
CA GLU A 34 -9.08 4.73 -20.23
C GLU A 34 -8.92 4.30 -18.77
N PHE A 35 -7.73 3.85 -18.39
CA PHE A 35 -7.41 3.55 -17.00
C PHE A 35 -7.47 4.79 -16.12
N GLY A 36 -7.15 5.98 -16.62
CA GLY A 36 -7.18 7.26 -15.92
C GLY A 36 -5.81 7.83 -15.56
N GLY A 37 -4.75 7.22 -16.05
CA GLY A 37 -3.38 7.69 -15.83
C GLY A 37 -2.84 7.36 -14.43
N THR A 38 -2.10 8.28 -13.84
CA THR A 38 -1.49 8.07 -12.51
C THR A 38 -2.54 7.92 -11.39
N HIS A 39 -3.67 8.58 -11.53
CA HIS A 39 -4.83 8.42 -10.65
C HIS A 39 -5.91 7.67 -11.43
N PRO A 40 -6.23 6.42 -11.04
CA PRO A 40 -7.21 5.63 -11.75
C PRO A 40 -8.54 6.39 -11.90
N ALA A 41 -9.10 6.43 -13.11
CA ALA A 41 -10.47 6.88 -13.33
C ALA A 41 -11.46 5.81 -12.85
N TRP A 42 -12.76 6.05 -13.03
CA TRP A 42 -13.79 5.09 -12.64
C TRP A 42 -13.50 3.67 -13.16
N ASN A 43 -13.13 3.54 -14.43
CA ASN A 43 -12.78 2.26 -15.02
C ASN A 43 -11.54 1.62 -14.36
N GLY A 44 -10.52 2.41 -14.08
CA GLY A 44 -9.32 1.92 -13.37
C GLY A 44 -9.64 1.36 -11.99
N HIS A 45 -10.56 2.00 -11.25
CA HIS A 45 -11.03 1.49 -9.96
C HIS A 45 -11.76 0.16 -10.09
N THR A 46 -12.56 -0.04 -11.15
CA THR A 46 -13.26 -1.33 -11.37
C THR A 46 -12.28 -2.47 -11.63
N TYR A 47 -11.18 -2.23 -12.34
CA TYR A 47 -10.14 -3.23 -12.55
C TYR A 47 -9.43 -3.60 -11.25
N TYR A 48 -9.11 -2.63 -10.41
CA TYR A 48 -8.54 -2.88 -9.08
C TYR A 48 -9.51 -3.67 -8.19
N ALA A 49 -10.77 -3.28 -8.17
CA ALA A 49 -11.80 -3.98 -7.40
C ALA A 49 -11.94 -5.44 -7.85
N ALA A 50 -11.92 -5.70 -9.17
CA ALA A 50 -11.99 -7.05 -9.71
C ALA A 50 -10.78 -7.92 -9.28
N ALA A 51 -9.57 -7.36 -9.30
CA ALA A 51 -8.37 -8.05 -8.84
C ALA A 51 -8.44 -8.37 -7.34
N ILE A 52 -8.88 -7.43 -6.52
CA ILE A 52 -9.03 -7.60 -5.07
C ILE A 52 -10.10 -8.65 -4.76
N ASN A 53 -11.25 -8.58 -5.43
CA ASN A 53 -12.31 -9.58 -5.26
C ASN A 53 -11.81 -10.99 -5.62
N ARG A 54 -11.04 -11.13 -6.70
CA ARG A 54 -10.46 -12.43 -7.08
C ARG A 54 -9.51 -12.96 -5.99
N LEU A 55 -8.71 -12.10 -5.35
CA LEU A 55 -7.90 -12.53 -4.21
C LEU A 55 -8.79 -13.06 -3.09
N PHE A 56 -9.83 -12.35 -2.72
CA PHE A 56 -10.77 -12.79 -1.68
C PHE A 56 -11.47 -14.10 -2.05
N ASP A 57 -11.90 -14.25 -3.29
CA ASP A 57 -12.52 -15.48 -3.77
C ASP A 57 -11.56 -16.68 -3.66
N LEU A 58 -10.29 -16.49 -3.98
CA LEU A 58 -9.26 -17.51 -3.84
C LEU A 58 -8.96 -17.86 -2.38
N GLU A 59 -8.78 -16.86 -1.53
CA GLU A 59 -8.48 -17.05 -0.10
C GLU A 59 -9.64 -17.68 0.66
N TRP A 60 -10.86 -17.33 0.29
CA TRP A 60 -12.08 -17.86 0.92
C TRP A 60 -12.70 -19.02 0.16
N SER A 61 -12.06 -19.51 -0.89
CA SER A 61 -12.52 -20.72 -1.57
C SER A 61 -12.46 -21.92 -0.63
N GLY A 62 -13.53 -22.71 -0.59
CA GLY A 62 -13.65 -23.86 0.27
C GLY A 62 -14.33 -23.57 1.61
N ASP A 63 -14.29 -24.54 2.52
CA ASP A 63 -15.02 -24.48 3.79
C ASP A 63 -14.22 -23.68 4.84
N VAL A 64 -14.28 -22.36 4.75
CA VAL A 64 -13.58 -21.44 5.68
C VAL A 64 -14.04 -21.65 7.12
N ALA A 65 -15.30 -22.03 7.34
CA ALA A 65 -15.85 -22.28 8.68
C ALA A 65 -15.15 -23.43 9.42
N LYS A 66 -14.52 -24.34 8.68
CA LYS A 66 -13.74 -25.45 9.24
C LYS A 66 -12.25 -25.14 9.41
N LYS A 67 -11.78 -24.01 8.90
CA LYS A 67 -10.38 -23.64 9.05
C LYS A 67 -10.13 -23.09 10.46
N THR A 68 -9.18 -23.68 11.15
CA THR A 68 -8.71 -23.13 12.42
C THR A 68 -7.86 -21.91 12.16
N VAL A 69 -8.24 -20.78 12.75
CA VAL A 69 -7.41 -19.56 12.70
C VAL A 69 -6.12 -19.82 13.48
N ARG A 70 -5.00 -19.66 12.82
CA ARG A 70 -3.66 -19.78 13.42
C ARG A 70 -2.89 -18.51 13.14
N ALA A 71 -2.11 -18.06 14.13
CA ALA A 71 -1.11 -17.03 13.88
C ALA A 71 -0.06 -17.61 12.90
N HIS A 72 0.27 -16.86 11.86
CA HIS A 72 1.40 -17.23 11.00
C HIS A 72 2.72 -16.90 11.68
N GLU A 73 3.76 -17.58 11.29
CA GLU A 73 5.11 -17.30 11.78
C GLU A 73 5.58 -15.95 11.25
N VAL A 74 6.15 -15.16 12.15
CA VAL A 74 6.82 -13.91 11.77
C VAL A 74 8.32 -14.19 11.71
N PRO A 75 9.00 -13.80 10.62
CA PRO A 75 10.45 -13.97 10.52
C PRO A 75 11.19 -13.37 11.72
N GLU A 76 12.21 -14.06 12.20
CA GLU A 76 13.04 -13.60 13.33
C GLU A 76 13.73 -12.26 13.04
N ARG A 77 14.09 -12.04 11.78
CA ARG A 77 14.73 -10.81 11.33
C ARG A 77 13.85 -10.05 10.34
N PRO A 78 13.72 -8.73 10.50
CA PRO A 78 13.02 -7.93 9.52
C PRO A 78 13.78 -7.96 8.18
N ILE A 79 13.04 -7.79 7.07
CA ILE A 79 13.64 -7.69 5.74
C ILE A 79 14.54 -6.46 5.60
N ASP A 80 14.27 -5.42 6.38
CA ASP A 80 15.09 -4.22 6.50
C ASP A 80 15.40 -3.98 7.98
N SER A 81 16.68 -4.12 8.34
CA SER A 81 17.13 -3.89 9.71
C SER A 81 17.04 -2.44 10.18
N TYR A 82 16.83 -1.51 9.23
CA TYR A 82 16.65 -0.08 9.48
C TYR A 82 15.19 0.36 9.38
N SER A 83 14.24 -0.58 9.37
CA SER A 83 12.81 -0.26 9.34
C SER A 83 12.41 0.58 10.55
N TYR A 84 11.41 1.45 10.34
CA TYR A 84 10.90 2.36 11.38
C TYR A 84 9.84 1.72 12.28
N ASP A 85 9.87 0.42 12.47
CA ASP A 85 8.92 -0.32 13.32
C ASP A 85 8.93 0.15 14.79
N LYS A 86 10.06 0.74 15.23
CA LYS A 86 10.24 1.34 16.56
C LYS A 86 10.23 2.86 16.53
N GLY A 87 9.75 3.44 15.45
CA GLY A 87 9.62 4.89 15.32
C GLY A 87 8.65 5.47 16.35
N VAL A 88 8.97 6.64 16.88
CA VAL A 88 8.10 7.40 17.77
C VAL A 88 7.90 8.80 17.21
N PHE A 89 6.70 9.36 17.43
CA PHE A 89 6.47 10.77 17.12
C PHE A 89 7.17 11.63 18.16
N ALA A 90 8.03 12.54 17.70
CA ALA A 90 8.65 13.54 18.55
C ALA A 90 8.02 14.91 18.31
N ASP A 91 7.75 15.65 19.37
CA ASP A 91 7.28 17.03 19.24
C ASP A 91 8.41 17.88 18.65
N ILE A 92 8.09 18.65 17.59
CA ILE A 92 9.04 19.55 16.93
C ILE A 92 9.66 20.56 17.92
N ARG A 93 8.94 20.92 19.00
CA ARG A 93 9.45 21.80 20.07
C ARG A 93 10.60 21.18 20.86
N SER A 94 10.78 19.87 20.76
CA SER A 94 11.93 19.19 21.37
C SER A 94 13.22 19.31 20.57
N ALA A 95 13.15 19.83 19.32
CA ALA A 95 14.32 19.99 18.46
C ALA A 95 15.28 21.03 19.07
N LYS A 96 16.57 20.64 19.18
CA LYS A 96 17.61 21.50 19.76
C LYS A 96 18.13 22.58 18.80
N GLN A 97 17.98 22.38 17.51
CA GLN A 97 18.47 23.27 16.46
C GLN A 97 17.42 23.40 15.37
N LEU A 98 17.02 24.64 15.09
CA LEU A 98 16.03 24.97 14.07
C LEU A 98 16.61 25.95 13.02
N ASN A 99 17.91 25.92 12.74
CA ASN A 99 18.62 26.86 11.86
C ASN A 99 17.82 27.19 10.59
N GLY A 100 17.35 28.44 10.50
CA GLY A 100 16.51 28.89 9.39
C GLY A 100 15.04 28.49 9.46
N TRP A 101 14.63 27.75 10.48
CA TRP A 101 13.25 27.33 10.70
C TRP A 101 12.67 27.95 11.96
N LYS A 102 11.36 28.12 11.99
CA LYS A 102 10.62 28.49 13.18
C LYS A 102 9.40 27.60 13.36
N VAL A 103 9.04 27.32 14.58
CA VAL A 103 7.76 26.65 14.91
C VAL A 103 6.64 27.68 14.82
N VAL A 104 5.56 27.32 14.14
CA VAL A 104 4.33 28.11 14.05
C VAL A 104 3.19 27.22 14.54
N ASP A 105 2.61 27.56 15.68
CA ASP A 105 1.61 26.70 16.32
C ASP A 105 0.28 26.63 15.56
N ASP A 106 -0.17 27.77 15.02
CA ASP A 106 -1.46 27.89 14.32
C ASP A 106 -1.30 28.01 12.80
N TRP A 107 -0.35 27.26 12.25
CA TRP A 107 -0.10 27.34 10.82
C TRP A 107 -1.28 26.77 10.01
N THR A 108 -1.75 27.57 9.06
CA THR A 108 -2.80 27.16 8.11
C THR A 108 -2.22 27.16 6.69
N PRO A 109 -2.47 26.13 5.89
CA PRO A 109 -2.02 26.10 4.49
C PRO A 109 -2.56 27.30 3.71
N THR A 110 -1.67 28.00 2.99
CA THR A 110 -2.08 29.10 2.10
C THR A 110 -2.60 28.61 0.76
N VAL A 111 -2.32 27.34 0.42
CA VAL A 111 -2.77 26.69 -0.79
C VAL A 111 -3.67 25.52 -0.41
N LYS A 112 -4.89 25.48 -0.94
CA LYS A 112 -5.75 24.31 -0.81
C LYS A 112 -5.09 23.15 -1.54
N GLY A 113 -4.79 22.08 -0.83
CA GLY A 113 -4.37 20.82 -1.45
C GLY A 113 -5.47 20.30 -2.37
N ASN A 114 -5.09 19.66 -3.45
CA ASN A 114 -6.04 18.88 -4.24
C ASN A 114 -6.48 17.70 -3.39
N THR A 115 -7.72 17.73 -2.95
CA THR A 115 -8.40 16.60 -2.30
C THR A 115 -8.97 15.68 -3.36
#